data_2d8fbe3e5f31573e407b1df6f1b90772
#
_entry.id   2d8fbe3e5f31573e407b1df6f1b90772
#
_cell.length_a   1.000
_cell.length_b   1.000
_cell.length_c   1.000
_cell.angle_alpha   90.00
_cell.angle_beta   90.00
_cell.angle_gamma   90.00
#
_symmetry.space_group_name_H-M   'P 1'
#
loop_
_entity.id
_entity.type
_entity.pdbx_description
1 polymer ?
#
loop_
_entity_poly.entity_id
_entity_poly.type
_entity_poly.pdbx_seq_one_letter_code
_entity_poly.pdbx_strand_id
1 'polypeptide(L)'
;VQLLVWAGNMGKVIGSDTLKDGRFSFRGKLEEVPLRMSVFVEGDSALYGNLSFWVGEPLTKIEGDEPCVALWKVKSKLRQQQEENRFVKNSARITREYERVRFDKEDEYVAEYKDQHSKHPKMKDYPVTRLFDSLSALKAEADLKILEEQAVLSEVGLERLYEHARKLRSPQCPPGLRERVEKLYLRLDPALKTTARGNEIHIYLYPVKICEVGDR
;
A
#
# COMPACT_ATOMS: atom_id res chain seq x y z
N VAL A 1 -16.52 10.21 -6.05
CA VAL A 1 -15.93 8.98 -5.52
C VAL A 1 -15.64 8.04 -6.66
N GLN A 2 -14.42 7.53 -6.75
CA GLN A 2 -14.00 6.58 -7.78
C GLN A 2 -13.66 5.25 -7.15
N LEU A 3 -14.05 4.16 -7.82
CA LEU A 3 -13.71 2.79 -7.46
C LEU A 3 -12.66 2.26 -8.44
N LEU A 4 -11.54 1.76 -7.93
CA LEU A 4 -10.39 1.30 -8.71
C LEU A 4 -10.03 -0.15 -8.40
N VAL A 5 -9.54 -0.83 -9.45
CA VAL A 5 -8.82 -2.11 -9.34
C VAL A 5 -7.38 -1.89 -9.81
N TRP A 6 -6.43 -2.49 -9.12
CA TRP A 6 -5.02 -2.35 -9.44
C TRP A 6 -4.51 -3.58 -10.21
N ALA A 7 -3.90 -3.32 -11.36
CA ALA A 7 -3.15 -4.31 -12.14
C ALA A 7 -1.67 -3.89 -12.13
N GLY A 8 -0.87 -4.50 -11.28
CA GLY A 8 0.50 -4.04 -11.03
C GLY A 8 0.52 -2.64 -10.42
N ASN A 9 1.15 -1.68 -11.10
CA ASN A 9 1.25 -0.27 -10.69
C ASN A 9 0.18 0.63 -11.35
N MET A 10 -0.70 0.07 -12.20
CA MET A 10 -1.74 0.83 -12.89
C MET A 10 -3.10 0.62 -12.21
N GLY A 11 -3.71 1.71 -11.76
CA GLY A 11 -5.08 1.72 -11.28
C GLY A 11 -6.05 1.91 -12.46
N LYS A 12 -7.03 1.01 -12.59
CA LYS A 12 -8.13 1.14 -13.55
C LYS A 12 -9.39 1.54 -12.81
N VAL A 13 -9.98 2.68 -13.18
CA VAL A 13 -11.29 3.09 -12.68
C VAL A 13 -12.33 2.15 -13.27
N ILE A 14 -13.10 1.49 -12.41
CA ILE A 14 -14.18 0.57 -12.78
C ILE A 14 -15.57 1.08 -12.42
N GLY A 15 -15.64 2.17 -11.66
CA GLY A 15 -16.88 2.84 -11.31
C GLY A 15 -16.64 4.25 -10.78
N SER A 16 -17.61 5.11 -10.99
CA SER A 16 -17.64 6.46 -10.41
C SER A 16 -19.03 6.74 -9.87
N ASP A 17 -19.11 7.43 -8.74
CA ASP A 17 -20.35 7.92 -8.18
C ASP A 17 -20.12 9.28 -7.52
N THR A 18 -21.16 10.07 -7.40
CA THR A 18 -21.13 11.35 -6.71
C THR A 18 -21.49 11.17 -5.25
N LEU A 19 -20.70 11.74 -4.35
CA LEU A 19 -21.05 11.78 -2.94
C LEU A 19 -22.25 12.72 -2.76
N LYS A 20 -23.43 12.15 -2.47
CA LYS A 20 -24.70 12.88 -2.22
C LYS A 20 -25.15 12.60 -0.81
N ASP A 21 -25.33 13.64 -0.03
CA ASP A 21 -25.74 13.53 1.39
C ASP A 21 -24.86 12.55 2.19
N GLY A 22 -23.56 12.58 1.92
CA GLY A 22 -22.59 11.68 2.55
C GLY A 22 -22.69 10.21 2.11
N ARG A 23 -23.35 9.92 0.97
CA ARG A 23 -23.58 8.56 0.47
C ARG A 23 -23.07 8.38 -0.95
N PHE A 24 -22.53 7.18 -1.22
CA PHE A 24 -22.19 6.70 -2.55
C PHE A 24 -22.53 5.20 -2.67
N SER A 25 -22.65 4.68 -3.88
CA SER A 25 -22.87 3.27 -4.11
C SER A 25 -22.29 2.82 -5.45
N PHE A 26 -21.75 1.60 -5.47
CA PHE A 26 -21.32 0.93 -6.68
C PHE A 26 -22.06 -0.40 -6.82
N ARG A 27 -22.42 -0.75 -8.03
CA ARG A 27 -23.02 -2.05 -8.38
C ARG A 27 -22.32 -2.62 -9.59
N GLY A 28 -21.97 -3.90 -9.54
CA GLY A 28 -21.29 -4.57 -10.63
C GLY A 28 -21.17 -6.06 -10.39
N LYS A 29 -20.72 -6.77 -11.42
CA LYS A 29 -20.37 -8.19 -11.36
C LYS A 29 -18.84 -8.28 -11.34
N LEU A 30 -18.31 -9.08 -10.45
CA LEU A 30 -16.87 -9.39 -10.38
C LEU A 30 -16.67 -10.79 -11.00
N GLU A 31 -15.64 -10.90 -11.81
CA GLU A 31 -15.27 -12.19 -12.45
C GLU A 31 -14.48 -13.07 -11.47
N GLU A 32 -13.68 -12.43 -10.61
CA GLU A 32 -12.86 -13.11 -9.61
C GLU A 32 -13.10 -12.51 -8.22
N VAL A 33 -13.20 -13.36 -7.22
CA VAL A 33 -13.32 -13.00 -5.81
C VAL A 33 -12.50 -13.97 -4.95
N PRO A 34 -11.84 -13.51 -3.87
CA PRO A 34 -11.83 -12.13 -3.38
C PRO A 34 -10.96 -11.20 -4.23
N LEU A 35 -11.38 -9.94 -4.37
CA LEU A 35 -10.66 -8.93 -5.14
C LEU A 35 -10.32 -7.72 -4.27
N ARG A 36 -9.09 -7.23 -4.34
CA ARG A 36 -8.66 -6.00 -3.66
C ARG A 36 -8.97 -4.79 -4.53
N MET A 37 -9.65 -3.82 -3.95
CA MET A 37 -10.08 -2.58 -4.59
C MET A 37 -9.64 -1.37 -3.79
N SER A 38 -9.72 -0.18 -4.41
CA SER A 38 -9.51 1.09 -3.72
C SER A 38 -10.61 2.09 -4.03
N VAL A 39 -10.95 2.91 -3.03
CA VAL A 39 -11.84 4.06 -3.17
C VAL A 39 -11.01 5.33 -3.04
N PHE A 40 -11.21 6.25 -3.98
CA PHE A 40 -10.72 7.62 -3.96
C PHE A 40 -11.88 8.59 -3.92
N VAL A 41 -11.71 9.69 -3.20
CA VAL A 41 -12.65 10.81 -3.20
C VAL A 41 -11.94 12.00 -3.83
N GLU A 42 -12.53 12.55 -4.88
CA GLU A 42 -12.04 13.73 -5.59
C GLU A 42 -13.00 14.89 -5.43
N GLY A 43 -12.48 16.11 -5.50
CA GLY A 43 -13.28 17.34 -5.50
C GLY A 43 -13.77 17.79 -4.12
N ASP A 44 -13.46 17.10 -3.06
CA ASP A 44 -13.69 17.52 -1.68
C ASP A 44 -12.37 17.78 -0.98
N SER A 45 -12.05 19.05 -0.76
CA SER A 45 -10.80 19.47 -0.09
C SER A 45 -10.74 19.12 1.39
N ALA A 46 -11.81 18.61 1.98
CA ALA A 46 -11.83 18.16 3.35
C ALA A 46 -11.43 16.68 3.51
N LEU A 47 -11.50 15.89 2.41
CA LEU A 47 -11.20 14.46 2.42
C LEU A 47 -9.85 14.18 1.76
N TYR A 48 -9.03 13.33 2.38
CA TYR A 48 -7.70 12.99 1.89
C TYR A 48 -7.36 11.50 2.07
N GLY A 49 -6.37 11.03 1.30
CA GLY A 49 -5.98 9.64 1.26
C GLY A 49 -6.93 8.75 0.43
N ASN A 50 -6.65 7.47 0.45
CA ASN A 50 -7.45 6.47 -0.25
C ASN A 50 -7.64 5.23 0.60
N LEU A 51 -8.82 4.59 0.48
CA LEU A 51 -9.15 3.34 1.16
C LEU A 51 -8.86 2.16 0.25
N SER A 52 -8.05 1.20 0.71
CA SER A 52 -7.95 -0.13 0.09
C SER A 52 -8.75 -1.14 0.89
N PHE A 53 -9.49 -2.01 0.19
CA PHE A 53 -10.36 -3.00 0.83
C PHE A 53 -10.57 -4.24 -0.05
N TRP A 54 -11.05 -5.32 0.56
CA TRP A 54 -11.33 -6.58 -0.11
C TRP A 54 -12.82 -6.78 -0.32
N VAL A 55 -13.19 -7.24 -1.51
CA VAL A 55 -14.56 -7.57 -1.91
C VAL A 55 -14.64 -9.04 -2.28
N GLY A 56 -15.64 -9.71 -1.77
CA GLY A 56 -15.87 -11.14 -2.02
C GLY A 56 -17.25 -11.60 -1.56
N GLU A 57 -18.06 -10.65 -1.06
CA GLU A 57 -19.41 -10.84 -0.59
C GLU A 57 -20.40 -10.05 -1.46
N PRO A 58 -21.69 -10.42 -1.49
CA PRO A 58 -22.70 -9.68 -2.25
C PRO A 58 -22.85 -8.20 -1.83
N LEU A 59 -22.46 -7.86 -0.60
CA LEU A 59 -22.53 -6.51 -0.08
C LEU A 59 -21.32 -6.21 0.81
N THR A 60 -20.55 -5.20 0.44
CA THR A 60 -19.52 -4.58 1.28
C THR A 60 -19.96 -3.18 1.68
N LYS A 61 -19.96 -2.87 2.96
CA LYS A 61 -20.37 -1.57 3.49
C LYS A 61 -19.15 -0.77 3.95
N ILE A 62 -19.04 0.47 3.47
CA ILE A 62 -18.00 1.41 3.86
C ILE A 62 -18.64 2.54 4.65
N GLU A 63 -18.08 2.88 5.80
CA GLU A 63 -18.52 3.98 6.67
C GLU A 63 -17.35 4.90 6.97
N GLY A 64 -17.46 6.16 6.55
CA GLY A 64 -16.49 7.22 6.83
C GLY A 64 -17.01 8.15 7.91
N ASP A 65 -16.24 8.30 8.98
CA ASP A 65 -16.54 9.18 10.11
C ASP A 65 -15.40 10.19 10.37
N GLU A 66 -14.42 10.22 9.49
CA GLU A 66 -13.25 11.11 9.57
C GLU A 66 -12.74 11.54 8.18
N PRO A 67 -11.98 12.66 8.10
CA PRO A 67 -11.45 13.17 6.83
C PRO A 67 -10.47 12.22 6.12
N CYS A 68 -9.75 11.38 6.87
CA CYS A 68 -8.80 10.43 6.30
C CYS A 68 -9.52 9.21 5.72
N VAL A 69 -9.71 9.20 4.40
CA VAL A 69 -10.41 8.12 3.67
C VAL A 69 -9.74 6.75 3.90
N ALA A 70 -8.41 6.72 4.06
CA ALA A 70 -7.65 5.49 4.33
C ALA A 70 -8.06 4.79 5.64
N LEU A 71 -8.75 5.47 6.54
CA LEU A 71 -9.17 4.96 7.84
C LEU A 71 -10.68 4.69 7.93
N TRP A 72 -11.42 4.85 6.85
CA TRP A 72 -12.84 4.53 6.82
C TRP A 72 -13.07 3.04 7.11
N LYS A 73 -14.14 2.74 7.81
CA LYS A 73 -14.45 1.40 8.30
C LYS A 73 -15.11 0.56 7.22
N VAL A 74 -14.52 -0.57 6.90
CA VAL A 74 -15.11 -1.55 5.97
C VAL A 74 -15.74 -2.67 6.78
N LYS A 75 -17.06 -2.83 6.66
CA LYS A 75 -17.83 -3.89 7.28
C LYS A 75 -18.02 -5.04 6.30
N SER A 76 -17.39 -6.15 6.58
CA SER A 76 -17.44 -7.38 5.79
C SER A 76 -17.16 -8.59 6.69
N LYS A 77 -17.71 -9.74 6.37
CA LYS A 77 -17.40 -11.04 7.00
C LYS A 77 -16.21 -11.72 6.33
N LEU A 78 -15.75 -11.19 5.20
CA LEU A 78 -14.64 -11.74 4.44
C LEU A 78 -13.38 -11.76 5.29
N ARG A 79 -12.71 -12.92 5.38
CA ARG A 79 -11.51 -13.10 6.19
C ARG A 79 -10.40 -12.11 5.82
N GLN A 80 -10.19 -11.90 4.52
CA GLN A 80 -9.19 -10.96 4.00
C GLN A 80 -9.48 -9.54 4.48
N GLN A 81 -10.75 -9.12 4.48
CA GLN A 81 -11.11 -7.78 4.96
C GLN A 81 -10.95 -7.64 6.47
N GLN A 82 -11.27 -8.66 7.25
CA GLN A 82 -11.06 -8.63 8.70
C GLN A 82 -9.58 -8.52 9.05
N GLU A 83 -8.74 -9.22 8.31
CA GLU A 83 -7.28 -9.11 8.47
C GLU A 83 -6.76 -7.74 8.04
N GLU A 84 -7.21 -7.19 6.90
CA GLU A 84 -6.88 -5.83 6.45
C GLU A 84 -7.27 -4.79 7.52
N ASN A 85 -8.46 -4.91 8.11
CA ASN A 85 -8.92 -4.04 9.20
C ASN A 85 -7.97 -4.09 10.42
N ARG A 86 -7.33 -5.23 10.70
CA ARG A 86 -6.34 -5.36 11.79
C ARG A 86 -5.09 -4.52 11.49
N PHE A 87 -4.58 -4.57 10.25
CA PHE A 87 -3.44 -3.74 9.82
C PHE A 87 -3.78 -2.25 9.89
N VAL A 88 -4.93 -1.85 9.34
CA VAL A 88 -5.41 -0.46 9.37
C VAL A 88 -5.53 0.04 10.80
N LYS A 89 -6.14 -0.72 11.70
CA LYS A 89 -6.29 -0.36 13.11
C LYS A 89 -4.95 -0.16 13.81
N ASN A 90 -3.99 -1.07 13.56
CA ASN A 90 -2.67 -1.03 14.20
C ASN A 90 -1.85 0.19 13.76
N SER A 91 -1.98 0.61 12.51
CA SER A 91 -1.23 1.74 11.95
C SER A 91 -2.05 3.06 11.89
N ALA A 92 -3.27 3.10 12.43
CA ALA A 92 -4.23 4.19 12.21
C ALA A 92 -3.67 5.58 12.50
N ARG A 93 -2.97 5.76 13.64
CA ARG A 93 -2.37 7.06 14.00
C ARG A 93 -1.32 7.50 13.00
N ILE A 94 -0.44 6.59 12.62
CA ILE A 94 0.66 6.87 11.68
C ILE A 94 0.09 7.11 10.27
N THR A 95 -0.89 6.30 9.86
CA THR A 95 -1.57 6.46 8.57
C THR A 95 -2.25 7.81 8.45
N ARG A 96 -2.97 8.27 9.50
CA ARG A 96 -3.61 9.59 9.51
C ARG A 96 -2.59 10.71 9.35
N GLU A 97 -1.48 10.64 10.07
CA GLU A 97 -0.41 11.65 9.99
C GLU A 97 0.26 11.64 8.62
N TYR A 98 0.59 10.46 8.09
CA TYR A 98 1.18 10.29 6.77
C TYR A 98 0.29 10.87 5.66
N GLU A 99 -0.99 10.49 5.62
CA GLU A 99 -1.92 10.95 4.59
C GLU A 99 -2.21 12.45 4.72
N ARG A 100 -2.26 12.99 5.94
CA ARG A 100 -2.42 14.43 6.16
C ARG A 100 -1.21 15.21 5.67
N VAL A 101 -0.01 14.79 6.04
CA VAL A 101 1.23 15.45 5.58
C VAL A 101 1.34 15.36 4.05
N ARG A 102 0.98 14.22 3.47
CA ARG A 102 0.94 14.06 2.02
C ARG A 102 -0.01 15.05 1.37
N PHE A 103 -1.19 15.22 1.91
CA PHE A 103 -2.19 16.15 1.40
C PHE A 103 -1.75 17.61 1.57
N ASP A 104 -1.28 17.99 2.77
CA ASP A 104 -0.89 19.36 3.09
C ASP A 104 0.40 19.82 2.40
N LYS A 105 1.29 18.88 2.05
CA LYS A 105 2.65 19.15 1.57
C LYS A 105 2.99 18.48 0.24
N GLU A 106 1.98 18.13 -0.56
CA GLU A 106 2.20 17.43 -1.83
C GLU A 106 3.10 18.22 -2.78
N ASP A 107 2.84 19.52 -2.95
CA ASP A 107 3.62 20.37 -3.85
C ASP A 107 5.07 20.52 -3.38
N GLU A 108 5.29 20.69 -2.07
CA GLU A 108 6.62 20.78 -1.48
C GLU A 108 7.38 19.45 -1.70
N TYR A 109 6.71 18.32 -1.44
CA TYR A 109 7.29 16.99 -1.64
C TYR A 109 7.67 16.74 -3.10
N VAL A 110 6.78 17.09 -4.05
CA VAL A 110 7.06 16.95 -5.49
C VAL A 110 8.22 17.82 -5.91
N ALA A 111 8.34 19.04 -5.38
CA ALA A 111 9.45 19.93 -5.67
C ALA A 111 10.78 19.37 -5.13
N GLU A 112 10.82 18.92 -3.88
CA GLU A 112 11.98 18.28 -3.27
C GLU A 112 12.40 17.03 -4.04
N TYR A 113 11.43 16.16 -4.39
CA TYR A 113 11.69 14.92 -5.12
C TYR A 113 12.31 15.20 -6.51
N LYS A 114 11.76 16.15 -7.26
CA LYS A 114 12.30 16.54 -8.57
C LYS A 114 13.70 17.10 -8.46
N ASP A 115 13.97 17.94 -7.46
CA ASP A 115 15.30 18.51 -7.25
C ASP A 115 16.32 17.44 -6.85
N GLN A 116 15.97 16.56 -5.92
CA GLN A 116 16.83 15.46 -5.46
C GLN A 116 17.25 14.51 -6.59
N HIS A 117 16.37 14.30 -7.59
CA HIS A 117 16.63 13.44 -8.75
C HIS A 117 17.12 14.21 -9.98
N SER A 118 17.40 15.50 -9.87
CA SER A 118 17.94 16.31 -10.95
C SER A 118 19.45 16.07 -11.12
N LYS A 119 19.97 16.41 -12.32
CA LYS A 119 21.43 16.34 -12.59
C LYS A 119 22.21 17.36 -11.75
N HIS A 120 21.57 18.43 -11.31
CA HIS A 120 22.17 19.53 -10.54
C HIS A 120 21.24 19.93 -9.39
N PRO A 121 21.22 19.18 -8.28
CA PRO A 121 20.39 19.50 -7.13
C PRO A 121 20.73 20.90 -6.60
N LYS A 122 19.70 21.72 -6.39
CA LYS A 122 19.84 23.09 -5.89
C LYS A 122 19.56 23.20 -4.40
N MET A 123 18.68 22.35 -3.89
CA MET A 123 18.33 22.30 -2.48
C MET A 123 19.41 21.56 -1.71
N LYS A 124 19.78 22.08 -0.55
CA LYS A 124 20.74 21.43 0.37
C LYS A 124 20.06 20.49 1.36
N ASP A 125 18.76 20.61 1.52
CA ASP A 125 17.97 19.91 2.51
C ASP A 125 16.57 19.56 1.95
N TYR A 126 16.06 18.42 2.35
CA TYR A 126 14.78 17.86 1.91
C TYR A 126 13.93 17.49 3.12
N PRO A 127 13.44 18.46 3.89
CA PRO A 127 12.76 18.20 5.17
C PRO A 127 11.44 17.45 4.99
N VAL A 128 10.69 17.73 3.92
CA VAL A 128 9.42 17.06 3.65
C VAL A 128 9.66 15.62 3.22
N THR A 129 10.63 15.37 2.35
CA THR A 129 11.03 13.99 1.96
C THR A 129 11.44 13.17 3.17
N ARG A 130 12.28 13.71 4.07
CA ARG A 130 12.67 13.02 5.30
C ARG A 130 11.52 12.75 6.26
N LEU A 131 10.56 13.69 6.33
CA LEU A 131 9.34 13.46 7.12
C LEU A 131 8.53 12.28 6.57
N PHE A 132 8.35 12.23 5.25
CA PHE A 132 7.68 11.10 4.59
C PHE A 132 8.39 9.78 4.82
N ASP A 133 9.71 9.76 4.68
CA ASP A 133 10.53 8.57 4.90
C ASP A 133 10.37 8.06 6.35
N SER A 134 10.39 8.97 7.32
CA SER A 134 10.22 8.65 8.74
C SER A 134 8.83 8.05 9.01
N LEU A 135 7.76 8.67 8.51
CA LEU A 135 6.39 8.16 8.68
C LEU A 135 6.18 6.84 7.95
N SER A 136 6.75 6.69 6.74
CA SER A 136 6.73 5.43 5.99
C SER A 136 7.47 4.31 6.70
N ALA A 137 8.58 4.62 7.38
CA ALA A 137 9.33 3.64 8.17
C ALA A 137 8.53 3.19 9.40
N LEU A 138 7.88 4.12 10.12
CA LEU A 138 7.03 3.80 11.27
C LEU A 138 5.83 2.93 10.85
N LYS A 139 5.19 3.24 9.72
CA LYS A 139 4.09 2.42 9.19
C LYS A 139 4.56 1.03 8.80
N ALA A 140 5.71 0.94 8.14
CA ALA A 140 6.32 -0.35 7.78
C ALA A 140 6.62 -1.20 9.02
N GLU A 141 7.15 -0.61 10.09
CA GLU A 141 7.42 -1.32 11.33
C GLU A 141 6.13 -1.84 11.98
N ALA A 142 5.05 -1.06 11.96
CA ALA A 142 3.75 -1.49 12.46
C ALA A 142 3.18 -2.69 11.68
N ASP A 143 3.32 -2.68 10.35
CA ASP A 143 2.87 -3.78 9.49
C ASP A 143 3.74 -5.04 9.70
N LEU A 144 5.07 -4.88 9.74
CA LEU A 144 6.01 -6.00 9.95
C LEU A 144 5.78 -6.73 11.27
N LYS A 145 5.47 -6.01 12.36
CA LYS A 145 5.13 -6.63 13.64
C LYS A 145 3.94 -7.58 13.53
N ILE A 146 2.87 -7.16 12.84
CA ILE A 146 1.70 -8.02 12.62
C ILE A 146 2.06 -9.25 11.78
N LEU A 147 2.85 -9.07 10.71
CA LEU A 147 3.30 -10.18 9.88
C LEU A 147 4.16 -11.18 10.67
N GLU A 148 5.04 -10.70 11.54
CA GLU A 148 5.91 -11.52 12.37
C GLU A 148 5.15 -12.35 13.42
N GLU A 149 4.01 -11.86 13.91
CA GLU A 149 3.12 -12.58 14.82
C GLU A 149 2.37 -13.76 14.14
N GLN A 150 2.22 -13.74 12.81
CA GLN A 150 1.48 -14.77 12.08
C GLN A 150 2.35 -16.00 11.86
N ALA A 151 1.83 -17.18 12.17
CA ALA A 151 2.54 -18.44 11.92
C ALA A 151 2.66 -18.74 10.42
N VAL A 152 1.58 -18.49 9.66
CA VAL A 152 1.50 -18.63 8.20
C VAL A 152 0.91 -17.34 7.65
N LEU A 153 1.49 -16.80 6.60
CA LEU A 153 1.00 -15.59 5.97
C LEU A 153 -0.13 -15.92 4.98
N SER A 154 -1.17 -15.11 5.03
CA SER A 154 -2.32 -15.13 4.13
C SER A 154 -2.05 -14.35 2.84
N GLU A 155 -3.05 -14.26 1.96
CA GLU A 155 -3.06 -13.38 0.78
C GLU A 155 -2.88 -11.90 1.19
N VAL A 156 -3.50 -11.46 2.29
CA VAL A 156 -3.31 -10.10 2.81
C VAL A 156 -1.88 -9.91 3.29
N GLY A 157 -1.33 -10.90 4.00
CA GLY A 157 0.07 -10.91 4.42
C GLY A 157 1.03 -10.87 3.22
N LEU A 158 0.71 -11.59 2.14
CA LEU A 158 1.48 -11.57 0.89
C LEU A 158 1.53 -10.16 0.28
N GLU A 159 0.37 -9.49 0.14
CA GLU A 159 0.31 -8.12 -0.41
C GLU A 159 1.08 -7.13 0.48
N ARG A 160 0.98 -7.24 1.81
CA ARG A 160 1.75 -6.42 2.74
C ARG A 160 3.25 -6.70 2.65
N LEU A 161 3.65 -7.97 2.58
CA LEU A 161 5.05 -8.37 2.42
C LEU A 161 5.63 -7.85 1.10
N TYR A 162 4.85 -7.86 0.02
CA TYR A 162 5.25 -7.31 -1.27
C TYR A 162 5.60 -5.83 -1.18
N GLU A 163 4.81 -5.02 -0.48
CA GLU A 163 5.11 -3.60 -0.29
C GLU A 163 6.46 -3.37 0.45
N HIS A 164 6.82 -4.26 1.35
CA HIS A 164 8.14 -4.22 2.01
C HIS A 164 9.26 -4.73 1.09
N ALA A 165 9.01 -5.78 0.32
CA ALA A 165 10.00 -6.33 -0.60
C ALA A 165 10.40 -5.31 -1.69
N ARG A 166 9.48 -4.51 -2.19
CA ARG A 166 9.78 -3.42 -3.15
C ARG A 166 10.83 -2.45 -2.64
N LYS A 167 10.84 -2.17 -1.33
CA LYS A 167 11.81 -1.26 -0.71
C LYS A 167 13.24 -1.80 -0.71
N LEU A 168 13.44 -3.11 -0.92
CA LEU A 168 14.78 -3.72 -0.97
C LEU A 168 15.65 -3.21 -2.13
N ARG A 169 15.04 -2.62 -3.17
CA ARG A 169 15.74 -2.00 -4.29
C ARG A 169 16.06 -0.51 -4.08
N SER A 170 15.50 0.08 -3.04
CA SER A 170 15.77 1.48 -2.73
C SER A 170 17.18 1.64 -2.17
N PRO A 171 17.93 2.68 -2.59
CA PRO A 171 19.18 3.05 -1.93
C PRO A 171 19.02 3.36 -0.44
N GLN A 172 17.78 3.70 -0.02
CA GLN A 172 17.39 4.01 1.36
C GLN A 172 16.76 2.80 2.06
N CYS A 173 17.06 1.57 1.62
CA CYS A 173 16.56 0.35 2.24
C CYS A 173 16.95 0.32 3.73
N PRO A 174 15.97 0.21 4.66
CA PRO A 174 16.28 0.14 6.08
C PRO A 174 17.20 -1.04 6.40
N PRO A 175 18.19 -0.85 7.29
CA PRO A 175 19.03 -1.96 7.75
C PRO A 175 18.17 -3.11 8.32
N GLY A 176 18.53 -4.35 8.00
CA GLY A 176 17.83 -5.54 8.49
C GLY A 176 16.49 -5.84 7.83
N LEU A 177 15.98 -4.98 6.93
CA LEU A 177 14.69 -5.23 6.27
C LEU A 177 14.74 -6.48 5.40
N ARG A 178 15.85 -6.73 4.68
CA ARG A 178 16.02 -7.89 3.82
C ARG A 178 15.84 -9.20 4.60
N GLU A 179 16.52 -9.34 5.72
CA GLU A 179 16.47 -10.52 6.57
C GLU A 179 15.07 -10.77 7.14
N ARG A 180 14.36 -9.69 7.48
CA ARG A 180 12.96 -9.78 7.95
C ARG A 180 12.03 -10.23 6.82
N VAL A 181 12.12 -9.61 5.65
CA VAL A 181 11.31 -9.97 4.47
C VAL A 181 11.60 -11.42 4.05
N GLU A 182 12.84 -11.85 4.05
CA GLU A 182 13.22 -13.22 3.72
C GLU A 182 12.63 -14.25 4.70
N LYS A 183 12.75 -14.01 6.01
CA LYS A 183 12.14 -14.86 7.04
C LYS A 183 10.62 -14.97 6.85
N LEU A 184 9.95 -13.87 6.55
CA LEU A 184 8.51 -13.84 6.30
C LEU A 184 8.15 -14.55 5.00
N TYR A 185 8.93 -14.36 3.92
CA TYR A 185 8.74 -15.06 2.65
C TYR A 185 8.83 -16.57 2.79
N LEU A 186 9.76 -17.09 3.62
CA LEU A 186 9.86 -18.52 3.88
C LEU A 186 8.61 -19.09 4.56
N ARG A 187 7.85 -18.29 5.30
CA ARG A 187 6.60 -18.65 5.98
C ARG A 187 5.34 -18.53 5.09
N LEU A 188 5.48 -18.06 3.85
CA LEU A 188 4.37 -18.08 2.88
C LEU A 188 3.98 -19.52 2.54
N ASP A 189 2.67 -19.74 2.38
CA ASP A 189 2.16 -20.96 1.77
C ASP A 189 2.82 -21.20 0.41
N PRO A 190 3.24 -22.43 0.08
CA PRO A 190 3.83 -22.75 -1.23
C PRO A 190 2.98 -22.29 -2.41
N ALA A 191 1.65 -22.36 -2.33
CA ALA A 191 0.76 -21.88 -3.37
C ALA A 191 0.86 -20.35 -3.57
N LEU A 192 1.02 -19.59 -2.49
CA LEU A 192 1.20 -18.13 -2.56
C LEU A 192 2.56 -17.75 -3.16
N LYS A 193 3.60 -18.55 -2.93
CA LYS A 193 4.93 -18.31 -3.53
C LYS A 193 4.92 -18.40 -5.05
N THR A 194 4.04 -19.21 -5.64
CA THR A 194 3.92 -19.39 -7.09
C THR A 194 3.04 -18.34 -7.78
N THR A 195 2.34 -17.51 -7.02
CA THR A 195 1.57 -16.40 -7.57
C THR A 195 2.48 -15.32 -8.19
N ALA A 196 1.92 -14.45 -9.00
CA ALA A 196 2.66 -13.30 -9.55
C ALA A 196 3.34 -12.47 -8.44
N ARG A 197 2.61 -12.18 -7.34
CA ARG A 197 3.15 -11.45 -6.19
C ARG A 197 4.26 -12.20 -5.46
N GLY A 198 4.07 -13.51 -5.25
CA GLY A 198 5.10 -14.36 -4.63
C GLY A 198 6.39 -14.39 -5.44
N ASN A 199 6.28 -14.50 -6.77
CA ASN A 199 7.42 -14.47 -7.69
C ASN A 199 8.10 -13.09 -7.70
N GLU A 200 7.35 -11.99 -7.66
CA GLU A 200 7.93 -10.65 -7.58
C GLU A 200 8.74 -10.47 -6.29
N ILE A 201 8.23 -10.92 -5.13
CA ILE A 201 8.98 -10.90 -3.87
C ILE A 201 10.27 -11.72 -4.00
N HIS A 202 10.20 -12.89 -4.61
CA HIS A 202 11.39 -13.72 -4.87
C HIS A 202 12.46 -12.96 -5.67
N ILE A 203 12.05 -12.26 -6.73
CA ILE A 203 12.96 -11.45 -7.57
C ILE A 203 13.59 -10.28 -6.78
N TYR A 204 12.86 -9.68 -5.85
CA TYR A 204 13.41 -8.63 -4.99
C TYR A 204 14.41 -9.17 -3.96
N LEU A 205 14.15 -10.38 -3.43
CA LEU A 205 15.05 -11.03 -2.49
C LEU A 205 16.30 -11.60 -3.16
N TYR A 206 16.13 -12.20 -4.35
CA TYR A 206 17.17 -12.94 -5.08
C TYR A 206 17.31 -12.41 -6.50
N PRO A 207 17.82 -11.17 -6.67
CA PRO A 207 17.98 -10.60 -8.00
C PRO A 207 18.96 -11.44 -8.83
N VAL A 208 18.53 -11.83 -10.03
CA VAL A 208 19.42 -12.48 -10.99
C VAL A 208 20.50 -11.47 -11.39
N LYS A 209 21.77 -11.79 -11.20
CA LYS A 209 22.86 -11.01 -11.76
C LYS A 209 22.81 -11.20 -13.28
N ILE A 210 22.39 -10.15 -13.99
CA ILE A 210 22.59 -10.11 -15.45
C ILE A 210 24.08 -9.89 -15.63
N CYS A 211 24.81 -10.93 -16.05
CA CYS A 211 26.19 -10.77 -16.50
C CYS A 211 26.14 -9.93 -17.78
N GLU A 212 26.72 -8.73 -17.79
CA GLU A 212 26.92 -7.97 -18.99
C GLU A 212 27.83 -8.79 -19.90
N VAL A 213 27.43 -8.96 -21.18
CA VAL A 213 28.24 -9.59 -22.21
C VAL A 213 29.41 -8.64 -22.48
N GLY A 214 30.56 -8.90 -21.84
CA GLY A 214 31.73 -8.02 -21.96
C GLY A 214 32.80 -8.15 -20.89
N ASP A 215 32.46 -8.73 -19.72
CA ASP A 215 33.49 -9.02 -18.70
C ASP A 215 34.27 -10.30 -19.05
N ARG A 216 35.31 -10.12 -19.86
CA ARG A 216 36.42 -11.04 -20.00
C ARG A 216 37.71 -10.40 -19.53
#